data_c47414da3fe85ba3d7fdd9965c0dc0fb
#
_entry.id   c47414da3fe85ba3d7fdd9965c0dc0fb
#
_cell.length_a   1.000
_cell.length_b   1.000
_cell.length_c   1.000
_cell.angle_alpha   90.00
_cell.angle_beta   90.00
_cell.angle_gamma   90.00
#
_symmetry.space_group_name_H-M   'P 1'
#
loop_
_entity.id
_entity.type
_entity.pdbx_description
1 polymer ?
#
loop_
_entity_poly.entity_id
_entity_poly.type
_entity_poly.pdbx_seq_one_letter_code
_entity_poly.pdbx_strand_id
1 'polypeptide(L)'
;YMVLPLEAFRDEAVISEEDIQSWYDENQSRFVTKETVSLEYIELRLEDYRQPVAEDRLREAFELEKVNFQLQEQRRVSHILFEQAEDESEEQVQTRVVAAQEQLAAGQTFDVVASGMSDDVGSASFGGDIGYTGGDAFPEEMELVIAALELNQVSEPVTSDAGVHLLLVTEIRAGESAGFEEVRAELEARISEEEA
;
A
#
# COMPACT_ATOMS: atom_id res chain seq x y z
N TYR A 1 -31.29 -40.00 -62.37
CA TYR A 1 -30.95 -38.60 -62.05
C TYR A 1 -30.64 -37.91 -63.36
N MET A 2 -31.32 -36.80 -63.64
CA MET A 2 -31.01 -35.94 -64.75
C MET A 2 -30.24 -34.70 -64.15
N VAL A 3 -29.04 -34.54 -64.60
CA VAL A 3 -28.19 -33.38 -64.14
C VAL A 3 -28.25 -32.33 -65.25
N LEU A 4 -28.77 -31.18 -64.92
CA LEU A 4 -28.77 -30.02 -65.80
C LEU A 4 -27.58 -29.10 -65.32
N PRO A 5 -26.53 -29.02 -66.15
CA PRO A 5 -25.42 -28.17 -65.82
C PRO A 5 -25.83 -26.68 -65.91
N LEU A 6 -25.50 -25.88 -64.92
CA LEU A 6 -25.82 -24.44 -64.84
C LEU A 6 -25.24 -23.65 -66.02
N GLU A 7 -24.11 -24.11 -66.54
CA GLU A 7 -23.43 -23.51 -67.70
C GLU A 7 -24.32 -23.54 -68.99
N ALA A 8 -25.20 -24.53 -69.13
CA ALA A 8 -26.08 -24.62 -70.27
C ALA A 8 -27.13 -23.50 -70.36
N PHE A 9 -27.38 -22.82 -69.25
CA PHE A 9 -28.37 -21.72 -69.16
C PHE A 9 -27.75 -20.37 -69.11
N ARG A 10 -26.40 -20.24 -69.00
CA ARG A 10 -25.70 -19.01 -68.88
C ARG A 10 -25.86 -18.07 -70.11
N ASP A 11 -25.87 -18.63 -71.28
CA ASP A 11 -25.99 -17.88 -72.53
C ASP A 11 -27.43 -17.42 -72.84
N GLU A 12 -28.41 -17.96 -72.10
CA GLU A 12 -29.83 -17.60 -72.24
C GLU A 12 -30.22 -16.46 -71.27
N ALA A 13 -29.38 -16.16 -70.27
CA ALA A 13 -29.63 -15.12 -69.30
C ALA A 13 -29.35 -13.76 -69.95
N VAL A 14 -30.36 -13.02 -70.25
CA VAL A 14 -30.28 -11.60 -70.69
C VAL A 14 -30.43 -10.73 -69.43
N ILE A 15 -29.31 -10.13 -68.99
CA ILE A 15 -29.30 -9.22 -67.86
C ILE A 15 -29.33 -7.78 -68.43
N SER A 16 -30.36 -7.04 -68.09
CA SER A 16 -30.47 -5.62 -68.48
C SER A 16 -29.62 -4.70 -67.57
N GLU A 17 -29.32 -3.52 -68.04
CA GLU A 17 -28.67 -2.49 -67.22
C GLU A 17 -29.51 -2.16 -65.96
N GLU A 18 -30.83 -2.25 -66.08
CA GLU A 18 -31.76 -1.98 -64.99
C GLU A 18 -31.67 -3.08 -63.91
N ASP A 19 -31.49 -4.36 -64.28
CA ASP A 19 -31.25 -5.47 -63.33
C ASP A 19 -29.91 -5.29 -62.65
N ILE A 20 -28.88 -4.88 -63.32
CA ILE A 20 -27.55 -4.59 -62.75
C ILE A 20 -27.62 -3.44 -61.73
N GLN A 21 -28.31 -2.37 -62.07
CA GLN A 21 -28.46 -1.23 -61.17
C GLN A 21 -29.26 -1.62 -59.92
N SER A 22 -30.39 -2.31 -60.09
CA SER A 22 -31.21 -2.78 -58.96
C SER A 22 -30.43 -3.70 -58.06
N TRP A 23 -29.69 -4.64 -58.63
CA TRP A 23 -28.86 -5.53 -57.80
C TRP A 23 -27.75 -4.80 -57.08
N TYR A 24 -27.10 -3.81 -57.69
CA TYR A 24 -26.08 -2.97 -57.06
C TYR A 24 -26.67 -2.17 -55.89
N ASP A 25 -27.84 -1.55 -56.09
CA ASP A 25 -28.51 -0.75 -55.05
C ASP A 25 -28.91 -1.61 -53.85
N GLU A 26 -29.31 -2.85 -54.06
CA GLU A 26 -29.65 -3.80 -53.01
C GLU A 26 -28.40 -4.35 -52.30
N ASN A 27 -27.24 -4.34 -52.99
CA ASN A 27 -26.02 -4.97 -52.49
C ASN A 27 -24.86 -3.96 -52.23
N GLN A 28 -25.13 -2.68 -52.08
CA GLN A 28 -24.11 -1.64 -51.91
C GLN A 28 -23.12 -1.94 -50.81
N SER A 29 -23.57 -2.57 -49.70
CA SER A 29 -22.72 -2.97 -48.58
C SER A 29 -21.60 -3.93 -48.97
N ARG A 30 -21.71 -4.65 -50.09
CA ARG A 30 -20.67 -5.57 -50.59
C ARG A 30 -19.57 -4.87 -51.39
N PHE A 31 -19.81 -3.62 -51.77
CA PHE A 31 -18.89 -2.78 -52.56
C PHE A 31 -18.27 -1.65 -51.75
N VAL A 32 -18.54 -1.60 -50.45
CA VAL A 32 -17.88 -0.62 -49.56
C VAL A 32 -16.45 -1.05 -49.31
N THR A 33 -15.52 -0.18 -49.53
CA THR A 33 -14.15 -0.35 -49.09
C THR A 33 -14.06 -0.01 -47.60
N LYS A 34 -13.19 -0.70 -46.89
CA LYS A 34 -12.91 -0.33 -45.50
C LYS A 34 -12.36 1.11 -45.44
N GLU A 35 -12.92 1.88 -44.56
CA GLU A 35 -12.36 3.20 -44.26
C GLU A 35 -10.91 3.05 -43.79
N THR A 36 -10.00 3.76 -44.39
CA THR A 36 -8.59 3.81 -44.03
C THR A 36 -8.24 5.25 -43.66
N VAL A 37 -7.63 5.39 -42.49
CA VAL A 37 -7.13 6.67 -42.02
C VAL A 37 -5.60 6.62 -42.05
N SER A 38 -4.98 7.63 -42.61
CA SER A 38 -3.54 7.85 -42.51
C SER A 38 -3.30 8.87 -41.40
N LEU A 39 -2.51 8.48 -40.42
CA LEU A 39 -2.14 9.34 -39.30
C LEU A 39 -0.64 9.61 -39.38
N GLU A 40 -0.28 10.88 -39.26
CA GLU A 40 1.09 11.28 -39.00
C GLU A 40 1.16 11.80 -37.58
N TYR A 41 2.13 11.32 -36.80
CA TYR A 41 2.33 11.75 -35.43
C TYR A 41 3.82 11.91 -35.14
N ILE A 42 4.14 12.76 -34.18
CA ILE A 42 5.46 12.91 -33.60
C ILE A 42 5.41 12.33 -32.20
N GLU A 43 6.28 11.37 -31.94
CA GLU A 43 6.46 10.80 -30.60
C GLU A 43 7.66 11.50 -29.96
N LEU A 44 7.43 12.20 -28.85
CA LEU A 44 8.48 12.78 -28.02
C LEU A 44 8.57 11.91 -26.76
N ARG A 45 9.71 11.29 -26.54
CA ARG A 45 9.95 10.47 -25.36
C ARG A 45 10.72 11.30 -24.34
N LEU A 46 10.22 11.34 -23.12
CA LEU A 46 10.87 12.08 -22.03
C LEU A 46 12.34 11.65 -21.83
N GLU A 47 12.61 10.36 -22.07
CA GLU A 47 13.95 9.77 -21.99
C GLU A 47 14.97 10.42 -22.92
N ASP A 48 14.52 10.92 -24.09
CA ASP A 48 15.38 11.57 -25.09
C ASP A 48 15.79 12.99 -24.67
N TYR A 49 15.11 13.57 -23.69
CA TYR A 49 15.34 14.93 -23.17
C TYR A 49 16.02 14.96 -21.81
N ARG A 50 16.12 13.81 -21.12
CA ARG A 50 16.81 13.73 -19.85
C ARG A 50 18.28 14.13 -19.99
N GLN A 51 18.72 15.05 -19.13
CA GLN A 51 20.09 15.47 -19.01
C GLN A 51 20.69 14.92 -17.71
N PRO A 52 22.02 14.63 -17.72
CA PRO A 52 22.70 14.28 -16.46
C PRO A 52 22.62 15.44 -15.46
N VAL A 53 22.16 15.16 -14.25
CA VAL A 53 22.07 16.15 -13.19
C VAL A 53 23.44 16.37 -12.55
N ALA A 54 23.86 17.63 -12.38
CA ALA A 54 25.13 17.94 -11.75
C ALA A 54 25.12 17.47 -10.27
N GLU A 55 26.25 16.94 -9.80
CA GLU A 55 26.38 16.41 -8.45
C GLU A 55 26.09 17.45 -7.36
N ASP A 56 26.49 18.70 -7.57
CA ASP A 56 26.18 19.80 -6.65
C ASP A 56 24.65 19.99 -6.50
N ARG A 57 23.90 19.86 -7.58
CA ARG A 57 22.44 19.95 -7.58
C ARG A 57 21.80 18.78 -6.83
N LEU A 58 22.34 17.56 -7.01
CA LEU A 58 21.90 16.37 -6.27
C LEU A 58 22.14 16.54 -4.76
N ARG A 59 23.32 17.05 -4.39
CA ARG A 59 23.64 17.30 -2.98
C ARG A 59 22.78 18.39 -2.35
N GLU A 60 22.51 19.46 -3.09
CA GLU A 60 21.60 20.50 -2.63
C GLU A 60 20.18 19.95 -2.42
N ALA A 61 19.65 19.17 -3.36
CA ALA A 61 18.34 18.52 -3.23
C ALA A 61 18.32 17.56 -2.04
N PHE A 62 19.37 16.76 -1.85
CA PHE A 62 19.48 15.88 -0.70
C PHE A 62 19.43 16.63 0.63
N GLU A 63 20.18 17.72 0.78
CA GLU A 63 20.18 18.49 2.03
C GLU A 63 18.84 19.18 2.29
N LEU A 64 18.13 19.63 1.25
CA LEU A 64 16.79 20.18 1.36
C LEU A 64 15.74 19.14 1.77
N GLU A 65 15.89 17.92 1.28
CA GLU A 65 14.94 16.83 1.48
C GLU A 65 15.40 15.82 2.52
N LYS A 66 16.48 16.06 3.23
CA LYS A 66 17.07 15.13 4.19
C LYS A 66 16.08 14.57 5.21
N VAL A 67 15.08 15.38 5.58
CA VAL A 67 14.00 14.97 6.48
C VAL A 67 13.15 13.84 5.86
N ASN A 68 12.96 13.85 4.53
CA ASN A 68 12.17 12.84 3.82
C ASN A 68 12.91 11.50 3.69
N PHE A 69 14.23 11.52 3.81
CA PHE A 69 15.09 10.33 3.77
C PHE A 69 15.46 9.80 5.17
N GLN A 70 14.88 10.40 6.23
CA GLN A 70 14.97 9.82 7.56
C GLN A 70 14.01 8.65 7.64
N LEU A 71 14.55 7.45 7.82
CA LEU A 71 13.75 6.33 8.27
C LEU A 71 13.16 6.70 9.64
N GLN A 72 11.88 6.51 9.83
CA GLN A 72 11.24 6.78 11.10
C GLN A 72 11.85 5.90 12.19
N GLU A 73 12.02 6.44 13.37
CA GLU A 73 12.37 5.66 14.54
C GLU A 73 11.32 4.55 14.71
N GLN A 74 11.79 3.31 14.88
CA GLN A 74 10.92 2.17 15.13
C GLN A 74 11.01 1.76 16.60
N ARG A 75 9.87 1.49 17.19
CA ARG A 75 9.73 1.05 18.58
C ARG A 75 9.11 -0.34 18.61
N ARG A 76 9.78 -1.29 19.27
CA ARG A 76 9.22 -2.59 19.57
C ARG A 76 8.40 -2.50 20.82
N VAL A 77 7.17 -2.97 20.73
CA VAL A 77 6.17 -2.79 21.78
C VAL A 77 5.69 -4.16 22.27
N SER A 78 5.57 -4.25 23.58
CA SER A 78 4.79 -5.31 24.23
C SER A 78 3.58 -4.71 24.91
N HIS A 79 2.46 -5.44 24.94
CA HIS A 79 1.25 -5.02 25.63
C HIS A 79 0.65 -6.09 26.54
N ILE A 80 -0.16 -5.64 27.49
CA ILE A 80 -1.10 -6.46 28.25
C ILE A 80 -2.47 -5.91 27.95
N LEU A 81 -3.34 -6.70 27.34
CA LEU A 81 -4.71 -6.32 27.01
C LEU A 81 -5.67 -6.83 28.09
N PHE A 82 -6.59 -5.99 28.49
CA PHE A 82 -7.74 -6.30 29.32
C PHE A 82 -9.02 -5.99 28.54
N GLU A 83 -9.59 -7.02 27.94
CA GLU A 83 -10.89 -6.91 27.26
C GLU A 83 -12.01 -6.91 28.31
N GLN A 84 -13.08 -6.19 28.03
CA GLN A 84 -14.30 -6.25 28.84
C GLN A 84 -15.19 -7.37 28.31
N ALA A 85 -15.39 -8.43 29.10
CA ALA A 85 -16.34 -9.49 28.79
C ALA A 85 -17.78 -9.00 28.89
N GLU A 86 -18.74 -9.69 28.23
CA GLU A 86 -20.16 -9.28 28.20
C GLU A 86 -20.79 -9.15 29.60
N ASP A 87 -20.32 -9.92 30.59
CA ASP A 87 -20.79 -9.95 31.98
C ASP A 87 -19.85 -9.21 32.94
N GLU A 88 -18.79 -8.58 32.46
CA GLU A 88 -17.80 -7.86 33.24
C GLU A 88 -18.10 -6.34 33.28
N SER A 89 -18.04 -5.74 34.47
CA SER A 89 -18.16 -4.28 34.59
C SER A 89 -16.81 -3.59 34.37
N GLU A 90 -16.83 -2.29 33.99
CA GLU A 90 -15.64 -1.48 33.91
C GLU A 90 -14.81 -1.47 35.20
N GLU A 91 -15.45 -1.53 36.36
CA GLU A 91 -14.80 -1.57 37.67
C GLU A 91 -14.03 -2.89 37.86
N GLN A 92 -14.54 -4.00 37.32
CA GLN A 92 -13.84 -5.29 37.36
C GLN A 92 -12.63 -5.31 36.43
N VAL A 93 -12.75 -4.75 35.21
CA VAL A 93 -11.62 -4.56 34.29
C VAL A 93 -10.55 -3.69 34.96
N GLN A 94 -10.94 -2.56 35.55
CA GLN A 94 -10.03 -1.69 36.27
C GLN A 94 -9.31 -2.40 37.43
N THR A 95 -9.99 -3.29 38.13
CA THR A 95 -9.40 -4.10 39.21
C THR A 95 -8.30 -5.02 38.65
N ARG A 96 -8.51 -5.62 37.48
CA ARG A 96 -7.51 -6.46 36.81
C ARG A 96 -6.30 -5.64 36.34
N VAL A 97 -6.52 -4.44 35.81
CA VAL A 97 -5.46 -3.50 35.41
C VAL A 97 -4.61 -3.14 36.63
N VAL A 98 -5.24 -2.74 37.73
CA VAL A 98 -4.52 -2.39 38.98
C VAL A 98 -3.72 -3.56 39.52
N ALA A 99 -4.29 -4.78 39.50
CA ALA A 99 -3.57 -5.97 39.93
C ALA A 99 -2.32 -6.28 39.09
N ALA A 100 -2.38 -6.01 37.75
CA ALA A 100 -1.22 -6.12 36.88
C ALA A 100 -0.16 -5.05 37.18
N GLN A 101 -0.58 -3.80 37.39
CA GLN A 101 0.33 -2.71 37.81
C GLN A 101 1.01 -3.02 39.14
N GLU A 102 0.30 -3.56 40.11
CA GLU A 102 0.87 -3.98 41.42
C GLU A 102 1.92 -5.08 41.25
N GLN A 103 1.69 -6.08 40.37
CA GLN A 103 2.67 -7.11 40.08
C GLN A 103 3.94 -6.56 39.43
N LEU A 104 3.78 -5.66 38.47
CA LEU A 104 4.91 -4.97 37.84
C LEU A 104 5.68 -4.10 38.87
N ALA A 105 4.97 -3.37 39.72
CA ALA A 105 5.57 -2.59 40.78
C ALA A 105 6.29 -3.42 41.87
N ALA A 106 5.81 -4.67 42.05
CA ALA A 106 6.46 -5.65 42.95
C ALA A 106 7.72 -6.28 42.31
N GLY A 107 8.05 -5.94 41.08
CA GLY A 107 9.24 -6.39 40.38
C GLY A 107 9.05 -7.64 39.51
N GLN A 108 7.83 -8.06 39.26
CA GLN A 108 7.60 -9.08 38.22
C GLN A 108 7.91 -8.47 36.86
N THR A 109 8.45 -9.29 35.95
CA THR A 109 8.76 -8.84 34.58
C THR A 109 7.49 -8.76 33.74
N PHE A 110 7.48 -7.84 32.79
CA PHE A 110 6.31 -7.57 31.96
C PHE A 110 5.84 -8.81 31.20
N ASP A 111 6.76 -9.62 30.70
CA ASP A 111 6.48 -10.87 29.99
C ASP A 111 5.74 -11.92 30.87
N VAL A 112 6.11 -12.00 32.14
CA VAL A 112 5.43 -12.90 33.10
C VAL A 112 4.01 -12.42 33.38
N VAL A 113 3.81 -11.12 33.60
CA VAL A 113 2.49 -10.52 33.83
C VAL A 113 1.63 -10.63 32.58
N ALA A 114 2.18 -10.36 31.40
CA ALA A 114 1.48 -10.50 30.12
C ALA A 114 1.02 -11.94 29.88
N SER A 115 1.91 -12.91 30.10
CA SER A 115 1.57 -14.36 29.94
C SER A 115 0.50 -14.82 30.89
N GLY A 116 0.37 -14.20 32.06
CA GLY A 116 -0.59 -14.60 33.09
C GLY A 116 -1.90 -13.85 33.13
N MET A 117 -1.95 -12.62 32.56
CA MET A 117 -3.07 -11.69 32.76
C MET A 117 -3.62 -11.08 31.48
N SER A 118 -2.88 -11.15 30.36
CA SER A 118 -3.34 -10.58 29.09
C SER A 118 -4.43 -11.43 28.45
N ASP A 119 -5.49 -10.77 27.98
CA ASP A 119 -6.57 -11.40 27.21
C ASP A 119 -6.19 -11.56 25.73
N ASP A 120 -5.13 -10.90 25.25
CA ASP A 120 -4.59 -11.14 23.92
C ASP A 120 -3.79 -12.46 23.87
N VAL A 121 -4.49 -13.54 23.56
CA VAL A 121 -3.89 -14.88 23.44
C VAL A 121 -2.82 -14.97 22.35
N GLY A 122 -2.81 -14.06 21.40
CA GLY A 122 -1.84 -14.02 20.31
C GLY A 122 -0.45 -13.61 20.78
N SER A 123 -0.35 -12.61 21.63
CA SER A 123 0.91 -12.08 22.15
C SER A 123 1.25 -12.54 23.57
N ALA A 124 0.26 -12.90 24.39
CA ALA A 124 0.47 -13.25 25.80
C ALA A 124 1.58 -14.28 26.02
N SER A 125 1.59 -15.37 25.23
CA SER A 125 2.59 -16.44 25.36
C SER A 125 4.01 -16.02 24.89
N PHE A 126 4.12 -14.89 24.22
CA PHE A 126 5.37 -14.27 23.78
C PHE A 126 5.73 -13.03 24.61
N GLY A 127 5.21 -12.95 25.84
CA GLY A 127 5.48 -11.83 26.74
C GLY A 127 4.77 -10.53 26.34
N GLY A 128 3.67 -10.64 25.60
CA GLY A 128 2.91 -9.49 25.10
C GLY A 128 3.50 -8.80 23.86
N ASP A 129 4.53 -9.35 23.23
CA ASP A 129 5.19 -8.75 22.07
C ASP A 129 4.25 -8.62 20.87
N ILE A 130 3.98 -7.40 20.45
CA ILE A 130 3.14 -7.06 19.29
C ILE A 130 3.94 -6.48 18.11
N GLY A 131 5.27 -6.50 18.18
CA GLY A 131 6.16 -6.12 17.10
C GLY A 131 6.55 -4.64 17.11
N TYR A 132 6.94 -4.14 15.92
CA TYR A 132 7.45 -2.78 15.75
C TYR A 132 6.38 -1.86 15.18
N THR A 133 6.46 -0.58 15.60
CA THR A 133 5.74 0.53 14.99
C THR A 133 6.69 1.64 14.58
N GLY A 134 6.35 2.34 13.50
CA GLY A 134 6.90 3.63 13.10
C GLY A 134 5.96 4.79 13.42
N GLY A 135 4.87 4.53 14.16
CA GLY A 135 3.83 5.51 14.46
C GLY A 135 2.49 5.28 13.74
N ASP A 136 2.34 4.14 13.03
CA ASP A 136 1.18 3.85 12.18
C ASP A 136 0.71 2.38 12.20
N ALA A 137 1.29 1.54 13.08
CA ALA A 137 0.96 0.12 13.16
C ALA A 137 -0.19 -0.19 14.13
N PHE A 138 -0.45 0.68 15.10
CA PHE A 138 -1.42 0.48 16.17
C PHE A 138 -2.47 1.61 16.19
N PRO A 139 -3.56 1.49 16.99
CA PRO A 139 -4.52 2.58 17.19
C PRO A 139 -3.85 3.88 17.66
N GLU A 140 -4.38 5.03 17.23
CA GLU A 140 -3.78 6.36 17.46
C GLU A 140 -3.53 6.62 18.93
N GLU A 141 -4.42 6.19 19.83
CA GLU A 141 -4.30 6.35 21.27
C GLU A 141 -3.07 5.61 21.82
N MET A 142 -2.78 4.42 21.26
CA MET A 142 -1.59 3.65 21.63
C MET A 142 -0.32 4.29 21.07
N GLU A 143 -0.34 4.70 19.78
CA GLU A 143 0.81 5.33 19.13
C GLU A 143 1.26 6.61 19.81
N LEU A 144 0.32 7.45 20.26
CA LEU A 144 0.62 8.65 21.02
C LEU A 144 1.37 8.34 22.32
N VAL A 145 0.95 7.29 23.04
CA VAL A 145 1.60 6.88 24.27
C VAL A 145 2.96 6.22 23.98
N ILE A 146 3.03 5.31 23.00
CA ILE A 146 4.26 4.63 22.58
C ILE A 146 5.34 5.65 22.21
N ALA A 147 4.99 6.71 21.49
CA ALA A 147 5.92 7.78 21.11
C ALA A 147 6.52 8.53 22.31
N ALA A 148 5.78 8.63 23.40
CA ALA A 148 6.21 9.34 24.61
C ALA A 148 6.96 8.45 25.63
N LEU A 149 6.86 7.10 25.50
CA LEU A 149 7.51 6.17 26.43
C LEU A 149 9.03 6.13 26.23
N GLU A 150 9.75 6.03 27.35
CA GLU A 150 11.17 5.68 27.32
C GLU A 150 11.38 4.16 27.19
N LEU A 151 12.60 3.77 26.83
CA LEU A 151 12.98 2.36 26.75
C LEU A 151 12.79 1.66 28.12
N ASN A 152 12.10 0.53 28.12
CA ASN A 152 11.72 -0.25 29.30
C ASN A 152 10.78 0.48 30.30
N GLN A 153 10.11 1.51 29.85
CA GLN A 153 9.07 2.17 30.61
C GLN A 153 7.71 1.55 30.33
N VAL A 154 6.96 1.22 31.41
CA VAL A 154 5.56 0.80 31.32
C VAL A 154 4.66 2.03 31.30
N SER A 155 3.63 2.01 30.47
CA SER A 155 2.66 3.11 30.36
C SER A 155 1.70 3.16 31.54
N GLU A 156 1.01 4.29 31.71
CA GLU A 156 -0.30 4.31 32.35
C GLU A 156 -1.30 3.51 31.47
N PRO A 157 -2.45 3.11 32.03
CA PRO A 157 -3.48 2.40 31.26
C PRO A 157 -3.98 3.24 30.07
N VAL A 158 -4.00 2.62 28.88
CA VAL A 158 -4.46 3.23 27.62
C VAL A 158 -5.71 2.52 27.16
N THR A 159 -6.78 3.26 26.89
CA THR A 159 -8.04 2.71 26.38
C THR A 159 -8.09 2.77 24.87
N SER A 160 -8.47 1.68 24.23
CA SER A 160 -8.78 1.58 22.81
C SER A 160 -10.13 0.87 22.60
N ASP A 161 -10.54 0.70 21.36
CA ASP A 161 -11.76 -0.07 21.03
C ASP A 161 -11.67 -1.56 21.47
N ALA A 162 -10.45 -2.10 21.59
CA ALA A 162 -10.24 -3.48 22.01
C ALA A 162 -10.30 -3.67 23.55
N GLY A 163 -10.11 -2.61 24.32
CA GLY A 163 -10.07 -2.66 25.77
C GLY A 163 -9.03 -1.73 26.37
N VAL A 164 -8.54 -2.09 27.57
CA VAL A 164 -7.50 -1.34 28.29
C VAL A 164 -6.15 -2.03 28.10
N HIS A 165 -5.14 -1.26 27.75
CA HIS A 165 -3.78 -1.73 27.52
C HIS A 165 -2.78 -1.16 28.53
N LEU A 166 -1.84 -1.99 28.96
CA LEU A 166 -0.56 -1.55 29.50
C LEU A 166 0.49 -1.77 28.42
N LEU A 167 1.31 -0.77 28.12
CA LEU A 167 2.29 -0.79 27.05
C LEU A 167 3.71 -0.73 27.60
N LEU A 168 4.64 -1.41 26.94
CA LEU A 168 6.07 -1.38 27.26
C LEU A 168 6.86 -1.26 25.95
N VAL A 169 7.76 -0.29 25.86
CA VAL A 169 8.73 -0.21 24.77
C VAL A 169 9.97 -1.03 25.12
N THR A 170 10.18 -2.13 24.40
CA THR A 170 11.27 -3.09 24.67
C THR A 170 12.53 -2.83 23.86
N GLU A 171 12.40 -2.13 22.71
CA GLU A 171 13.52 -1.75 21.84
C GLU A 171 13.17 -0.46 21.11
N ILE A 172 14.17 0.42 20.94
CA ILE A 172 14.08 1.60 20.11
C ILE A 172 15.18 1.49 19.05
N ARG A 173 14.78 1.43 17.79
CA ARG A 173 15.68 1.53 16.64
C ARG A 173 15.65 2.95 16.14
N ALA A 174 16.77 3.65 16.28
CA ALA A 174 16.92 4.96 15.66
C ALA A 174 16.67 4.80 14.15
N GLY A 175 15.86 5.67 13.58
CA GLY A 175 15.74 5.77 12.15
C GLY A 175 17.11 6.16 11.57
N GLU A 176 17.72 5.27 10.77
CA GLU A 176 18.92 5.62 10.05
C GLU A 176 18.50 6.54 8.90
N SER A 177 19.11 7.72 8.82
CA SER A 177 18.95 8.56 7.63
C SER A 177 19.64 7.86 6.47
N ALA A 178 18.92 7.60 5.39
CA ALA A 178 19.57 7.12 4.18
C ALA A 178 20.68 8.09 3.77
N GLY A 179 21.87 7.57 3.53
CA GLY A 179 23.00 8.37 3.08
C GLY A 179 22.79 8.90 1.66
N PHE A 180 23.48 9.99 1.31
CA PHE A 180 23.39 10.57 -0.04
C PHE A 180 23.65 9.50 -1.13
N GLU A 181 24.62 8.62 -0.95
CA GLU A 181 24.97 7.60 -1.94
C GLU A 181 23.86 6.55 -2.13
N GLU A 182 23.04 6.31 -1.09
CA GLU A 182 21.92 5.36 -1.16
C GLU A 182 20.73 5.91 -1.94
N VAL A 183 20.47 7.22 -1.83
CA VAL A 183 19.33 7.89 -2.49
C VAL A 183 19.71 8.63 -3.77
N ARG A 184 21.01 8.68 -4.10
CA ARG A 184 21.55 9.42 -5.24
C ARG A 184 20.86 9.08 -6.55
N ALA A 185 20.71 7.78 -6.84
CA ALA A 185 20.10 7.32 -8.09
C ALA A 185 18.61 7.71 -8.21
N GLU A 186 17.90 7.68 -7.09
CA GLU A 186 16.49 8.10 -7.02
C GLU A 186 16.36 9.61 -7.24
N LEU A 187 17.20 10.41 -6.56
CA LEU A 187 17.25 11.86 -6.75
C LEU A 187 17.59 12.24 -8.19
N GLU A 188 18.59 11.59 -8.79
CA GLU A 188 19.00 11.85 -10.18
C GLU A 188 17.87 11.54 -11.16
N ALA A 189 17.19 10.40 -10.99
CA ALA A 189 16.07 10.02 -11.85
C ALA A 189 14.92 11.05 -11.77
N ARG A 190 14.55 11.46 -10.56
CA ARG A 190 13.46 12.41 -10.32
C ARG A 190 13.79 13.80 -10.84
N ILE A 191 14.95 14.35 -10.51
CA ILE A 191 15.36 15.70 -10.97
C ILE A 191 15.53 15.73 -12.48
N SER A 192 16.14 14.70 -13.06
CA SER A 192 16.27 14.56 -14.51
C SER A 192 14.92 14.48 -15.24
N GLU A 193 13.89 13.96 -14.60
CA GLU A 193 12.53 13.90 -15.11
C GLU A 193 11.80 15.25 -14.97
N GLU A 194 12.05 15.98 -13.88
CA GLU A 194 11.49 17.31 -13.65
C GLU A 194 12.08 18.36 -14.61
N GLU A 195 13.33 18.18 -15.04
CA GLU A 195 14.06 19.11 -15.91
C GLU A 195 13.94 18.77 -17.41
N ALA A 196 13.33 17.63 -17.80
CA ALA A 196 13.15 17.18 -19.19
C ALA A 196 11.88 17.74 -19.83
#